data_362568243a4ad603f41158104d16207b
#
_entry.id   362568243a4ad603f41158104d16207b
#
_cell.length_a   1.000
_cell.length_b   1.000
_cell.length_c   1.000
_cell.angle_alpha   90.00
_cell.angle_beta   90.00
_cell.angle_gamma   90.00
#
_symmetry.space_group_name_H-M   'P 1'
#
loop_
_entity.id
_entity.type
_entity.pdbx_description
1 polymer ?
#
loop_
_entity_poly.entity_id
_entity_poly.type
_entity_poly.pdbx_seq_one_letter_code
_entity_poly.pdbx_strand_id
1 'polypeptide(L)'
;SGADGSVTLNPSFVPSCGRQNELGRNANGDFAVFRSLLKNLLKISSEVRADEKDVERWRDALEKLPSEFTDSEGLLRDFKMRATDFSGESTYSLFSAFASTDVDFLCSEETLRSFTATVKKRLAESRDSQTAMGMSSLAAVCARLGLKQQASDALHNLTAGCMLNNLVFSESDWRSMGRCGYKVWPQLMLSANIAFSGVVQEMLLYSKEGVLKVLPCLPSNWKNLEVKGLAAAGGLTVNMNLSSKSRLLNLEIKASKSASFDLYLPNETKKLKKSNVATSLDDGDLFKSIKNINLSAGKAATFVFLMN
;
A
#
# COMPACT_ATOMS: atom_id res chain seq x y z
N SER A 1 5.38 -28.27 -10.59
CA SER A 1 3.94 -28.22 -10.29
C SER A 1 3.67 -28.99 -9.02
N GLY A 2 2.72 -28.51 -8.19
CA GLY A 2 2.18 -29.28 -7.08
C GLY A 2 1.41 -30.51 -7.56
N ALA A 3 1.06 -31.42 -6.62
CA ALA A 3 0.26 -32.61 -6.95
C ALA A 3 -1.15 -32.25 -7.44
N ASP A 4 -1.62 -31.05 -7.12
CA ASP A 4 -2.90 -30.46 -7.53
C ASP A 4 -2.80 -29.63 -8.83
N GLY A 5 -1.66 -29.64 -9.50
CA GLY A 5 -1.38 -28.82 -10.70
C GLY A 5 -1.04 -27.36 -10.42
N SER A 6 -1.07 -26.93 -9.15
CA SER A 6 -0.71 -25.56 -8.77
C SER A 6 0.79 -25.26 -8.97
N VAL A 7 1.11 -23.97 -9.14
CA VAL A 7 2.50 -23.50 -9.19
C VAL A 7 3.15 -23.71 -7.81
N THR A 8 4.36 -24.21 -7.82
CA THR A 8 5.15 -24.45 -6.62
C THR A 8 6.50 -23.74 -6.75
N LEU A 9 6.87 -22.95 -5.76
CA LEU A 9 8.18 -22.32 -5.62
C LEU A 9 8.99 -23.04 -4.54
N ASN A 10 10.12 -23.64 -4.94
CA ASN A 10 11.00 -24.38 -4.04
C ASN A 10 12.44 -24.37 -4.56
N PRO A 11 13.43 -23.84 -3.81
CA PRO A 11 13.21 -23.14 -2.53
C PRO A 11 12.59 -21.75 -2.68
N SER A 12 11.90 -21.30 -1.65
CA SER A 12 11.51 -19.91 -1.43
C SER A 12 12.35 -19.34 -0.28
N PHE A 13 12.66 -18.06 -0.36
CA PHE A 13 13.47 -17.37 0.64
C PHE A 13 12.68 -16.19 1.22
N VAL A 14 12.56 -16.17 2.55
CA VAL A 14 11.97 -15.03 3.26
C VAL A 14 13.09 -14.29 4.03
N PRO A 15 13.40 -13.05 3.63
CA PRO A 15 14.33 -12.24 4.39
C PRO A 15 13.69 -11.88 5.73
N SER A 16 14.24 -12.35 6.83
CA SER A 16 13.83 -11.91 8.16
C SER A 16 14.63 -10.68 8.57
N CYS A 17 13.92 -9.63 8.97
CA CYS A 17 14.55 -8.42 9.45
C CYS A 17 15.13 -8.65 10.85
N GLY A 18 16.43 -8.86 10.93
CA GLY A 18 17.18 -8.89 12.19
C GLY A 18 17.55 -10.25 12.73
N ARG A 19 17.00 -11.34 12.21
CA ARG A 19 17.38 -12.72 12.56
C ARG A 19 17.67 -13.56 11.32
N GLN A 20 17.82 -14.87 11.45
CA GLN A 20 18.21 -15.73 10.35
C GLN A 20 17.22 -15.67 9.17
N ASN A 21 17.78 -15.47 7.97
CA ASN A 21 17.06 -15.67 6.73
C ASN A 21 16.52 -17.10 6.65
N GLU A 22 15.30 -17.27 6.20
CA GLU A 22 14.65 -18.56 6.18
C GLU A 22 14.42 -19.06 4.77
N LEU A 23 14.87 -20.28 4.52
CA LEU A 23 14.51 -21.06 3.36
C LEU A 23 13.26 -21.89 3.67
N GLY A 24 12.33 -21.90 2.75
CA GLY A 24 11.10 -22.66 2.85
C GLY A 24 10.54 -23.03 1.49
N ARG A 25 9.29 -23.31 1.45
CA ARG A 25 8.56 -23.64 0.24
C ARG A 25 7.30 -22.80 0.17
N ASN A 26 7.05 -22.21 -1.01
CA ASN A 26 5.85 -21.44 -1.29
C ASN A 26 5.68 -20.24 -0.34
N ALA A 27 6.59 -19.27 -0.40
CA ALA A 27 6.45 -18.04 0.35
C ALA A 27 5.34 -17.15 -0.25
N ASN A 28 4.49 -16.59 0.61
CA ASN A 28 3.41 -15.67 0.20
C ASN A 28 3.93 -14.45 -0.57
N GLY A 29 5.05 -13.86 -0.13
CA GLY A 29 5.65 -12.72 -0.79
C GLY A 29 6.13 -13.03 -2.21
N ASP A 30 6.71 -14.21 -2.44
CA ASP A 30 7.13 -14.65 -3.77
C ASP A 30 5.93 -14.75 -4.72
N PHE A 31 4.83 -15.34 -4.27
CA PHE A 31 3.61 -15.42 -5.07
C PHE A 31 2.97 -14.05 -5.32
N ALA A 32 3.03 -13.15 -4.35
CA ALA A 32 2.55 -11.78 -4.53
C ALA A 32 3.30 -11.05 -5.65
N VAL A 33 4.63 -11.12 -5.62
CA VAL A 33 5.49 -10.51 -6.65
C VAL A 33 5.27 -11.18 -8.01
N PHE A 34 5.19 -12.50 -8.05
CA PHE A 34 4.99 -13.25 -9.31
C PHE A 34 3.61 -12.98 -9.91
N ARG A 35 2.56 -12.92 -9.10
CA ARG A 35 1.20 -12.53 -9.54
C ARG A 35 1.18 -11.13 -10.13
N SER A 36 1.81 -10.18 -9.46
CA SER A 36 1.92 -8.80 -9.95
C SER A 36 2.69 -8.72 -11.27
N LEU A 37 3.78 -9.46 -11.41
CA LEU A 37 4.55 -9.56 -12.65
C LEU A 37 3.70 -10.08 -13.81
N LEU A 38 3.02 -11.22 -13.62
CA LEU A 38 2.18 -11.83 -14.66
C LEU A 38 1.03 -10.92 -15.09
N LYS A 39 0.35 -10.26 -14.14
CA LYS A 39 -0.69 -9.27 -14.44
C LYS A 39 -0.16 -8.12 -15.29
N ASN A 40 1.02 -7.59 -14.93
CA ASN A 40 1.64 -6.51 -15.68
C ASN A 40 2.07 -6.96 -17.10
N LEU A 41 2.65 -8.16 -17.25
CA LEU A 41 3.00 -8.72 -18.56
C LEU A 41 1.77 -8.91 -19.46
N LEU A 42 0.69 -9.46 -18.93
CA LEU A 42 -0.57 -9.62 -19.65
C LEU A 42 -1.15 -8.27 -20.07
N LYS A 43 -1.05 -7.26 -19.22
CA LYS A 43 -1.54 -5.92 -19.51
C LYS A 43 -0.80 -5.25 -20.65
N ILE A 44 0.53 -5.37 -20.70
CA ILE A 44 1.35 -4.71 -21.74
C ILE A 44 1.56 -5.59 -22.98
N SER A 45 1.07 -6.84 -22.98
CA SER A 45 1.35 -7.83 -24.03
C SER A 45 1.03 -7.34 -25.44
N SER A 46 -0.08 -6.64 -25.62
CA SER A 46 -0.46 -6.06 -26.91
C SER A 46 0.45 -4.89 -27.34
N GLU A 47 0.89 -4.07 -26.40
CA GLU A 47 1.76 -2.91 -26.67
C GLU A 47 3.17 -3.36 -27.10
N VAL A 48 3.70 -4.40 -26.44
CA VAL A 48 5.02 -4.97 -26.75
C VAL A 48 4.98 -6.03 -27.85
N ARG A 49 3.81 -6.33 -28.40
CA ARG A 49 3.60 -7.38 -29.44
C ARG A 49 4.18 -8.72 -28.99
N ALA A 50 3.85 -9.14 -27.77
CA ALA A 50 4.30 -10.40 -27.21
C ALA A 50 3.79 -11.58 -28.06
N ASP A 51 4.57 -12.68 -28.11
CA ASP A 51 4.15 -13.91 -28.77
C ASP A 51 2.90 -14.49 -28.08
N GLU A 52 1.93 -14.95 -28.86
CA GLU A 52 0.67 -15.49 -28.36
C GLU A 52 0.88 -16.67 -27.40
N LYS A 53 1.88 -17.53 -27.70
CA LYS A 53 2.26 -18.65 -26.82
C LYS A 53 2.76 -18.18 -25.45
N ASP A 54 3.50 -17.06 -25.38
CA ASP A 54 3.95 -16.51 -24.14
C ASP A 54 2.78 -15.90 -23.37
N VAL A 55 1.86 -15.23 -24.05
CA VAL A 55 0.64 -14.67 -23.43
C VAL A 55 -0.23 -15.77 -22.83
N GLU A 56 -0.44 -16.88 -23.56
CA GLU A 56 -1.17 -18.05 -23.05
C GLU A 56 -0.47 -18.66 -21.83
N ARG A 57 0.85 -18.82 -21.89
CA ARG A 57 1.66 -19.35 -20.81
C ARG A 57 1.62 -18.47 -19.55
N TRP A 58 1.62 -17.13 -19.69
CA TRP A 58 1.47 -16.21 -18.57
C TRP A 58 0.07 -16.29 -17.96
N ARG A 59 -0.97 -16.43 -18.77
CA ARG A 59 -2.35 -16.60 -18.31
C ARG A 59 -2.52 -17.92 -17.54
N ASP A 60 -2.06 -19.02 -18.10
CA ASP A 60 -2.07 -20.34 -17.45
C ASP A 60 -1.30 -20.33 -16.13
N ALA A 61 -0.12 -19.68 -16.10
CA ALA A 61 0.64 -19.55 -14.88
C ALA A 61 -0.10 -18.71 -13.80
N LEU A 62 -0.76 -17.62 -14.21
CA LEU A 62 -1.52 -16.77 -13.29
C LEU A 62 -2.72 -17.50 -12.67
N GLU A 63 -3.44 -18.29 -13.48
CA GLU A 63 -4.59 -19.09 -13.02
C GLU A 63 -4.19 -20.19 -12.04
N LYS A 64 -2.98 -20.73 -12.18
CA LYS A 64 -2.43 -21.80 -11.32
C LYS A 64 -1.73 -21.26 -10.05
N LEU A 65 -1.62 -19.95 -9.90
CA LEU A 65 -1.05 -19.38 -8.67
C LEU A 65 -2.02 -19.55 -7.51
N PRO A 66 -1.54 -20.07 -6.36
CA PRO A 66 -2.39 -20.18 -5.17
C PRO A 66 -2.76 -18.80 -4.63
N SER A 67 -3.86 -18.73 -3.89
CA SER A 67 -4.18 -17.57 -3.05
C SER A 67 -3.20 -17.43 -1.89
N GLU A 68 -3.30 -16.35 -1.14
CA GLU A 68 -2.51 -16.14 0.08
C GLU A 68 -2.79 -17.24 1.11
N PHE A 69 -1.73 -17.68 1.80
CA PHE A 69 -1.83 -18.70 2.84
C PHE A 69 -2.09 -18.03 4.19
N THR A 70 -3.10 -18.51 4.88
CA THR A 70 -3.44 -18.11 6.25
C THR A 70 -3.28 -19.27 7.23
N ASP A 71 -3.17 -18.96 8.50
CA ASP A 71 -3.27 -19.93 9.59
C ASP A 71 -4.73 -20.18 9.99
N SER A 72 -4.93 -20.96 11.06
CA SER A 72 -6.27 -21.28 11.60
C SER A 72 -7.00 -20.07 12.18
N GLU A 73 -6.29 -18.97 12.50
CA GLU A 73 -6.85 -17.71 12.98
C GLU A 73 -7.13 -16.72 11.83
N GLY A 74 -6.83 -17.11 10.59
CA GLY A 74 -6.97 -16.25 9.40
C GLY A 74 -5.84 -15.24 9.23
N LEU A 75 -4.72 -15.39 9.94
CA LEU A 75 -3.55 -14.54 9.80
C LEU A 75 -2.66 -15.01 8.64
N LEU A 76 -2.08 -14.07 7.92
CA LEU A 76 -1.18 -14.38 6.81
C LEU A 76 0.10 -15.03 7.28
N ARG A 77 0.47 -16.12 6.63
CA ARG A 77 1.71 -16.86 6.87
C ARG A 77 2.80 -16.44 5.89
N ASP A 78 4.05 -16.51 6.32
CA ASP A 78 5.17 -16.29 5.40
C ASP A 78 5.34 -17.46 4.42
N PHE A 79 5.09 -18.71 4.85
CA PHE A 79 5.16 -19.92 4.03
C PHE A 79 3.92 -20.81 4.15
N LYS A 80 3.60 -21.57 3.09
CA LYS A 80 2.51 -22.56 3.11
C LYS A 80 2.77 -23.70 4.07
N MET A 81 4.01 -24.18 4.16
CA MET A 81 4.34 -25.48 4.77
C MET A 81 5.38 -25.35 5.89
N ARG A 82 5.16 -24.44 6.82
CA ARG A 82 5.97 -24.39 8.03
C ARG A 82 5.10 -24.55 9.28
N ALA A 83 5.57 -25.35 10.20
CA ALA A 83 4.83 -25.66 11.44
C ALA A 83 4.90 -24.55 12.48
N THR A 84 5.94 -23.70 12.41
CA THR A 84 6.14 -22.58 13.33
C THR A 84 6.17 -21.29 12.54
N ASP A 85 5.47 -20.63 12.73
CA ASP A 85 4.73 -19.73 12.57
C ASP A 85 4.99 -18.29 12.43
N PHE A 86 4.91 -17.49 13.15
CA PHE A 86 4.93 -16.07 13.16
C PHE A 86 6.34 -15.59 13.54
N SER A 87 7.25 -15.43 12.57
CA SER A 87 8.39 -14.58 12.84
C SER A 87 7.86 -13.14 12.89
N GLY A 88 7.70 -12.59 14.10
CA GLY A 88 7.14 -11.27 14.30
C GLY A 88 7.85 -10.13 13.56
N GLU A 89 8.97 -10.41 12.94
CA GLU A 89 9.84 -9.48 12.24
C GLU A 89 9.55 -9.38 10.74
N SER A 90 9.11 -10.49 10.11
CA SER A 90 8.89 -10.50 8.67
C SER A 90 7.61 -9.75 8.27
N THR A 91 7.73 -8.92 7.24
CA THR A 91 6.59 -8.29 6.55
C THR A 91 6.33 -8.89 5.18
N TYR A 92 7.00 -10.01 4.85
CA TYR A 92 7.01 -10.59 3.52
C TYR A 92 5.64 -11.13 3.10
N SER A 93 4.87 -11.69 4.04
CA SER A 93 3.49 -12.13 3.80
C SER A 93 2.52 -10.98 3.43
N LEU A 94 2.91 -9.74 3.68
CA LEU A 94 2.11 -8.55 3.38
C LEU A 94 2.44 -7.92 2.02
N PHE A 95 3.31 -8.51 1.22
CA PHE A 95 3.79 -7.92 -0.05
C PHE A 95 2.66 -7.65 -1.05
N SER A 96 1.58 -8.43 -1.05
CA SER A 96 0.40 -8.15 -1.89
C SER A 96 -0.24 -6.79 -1.59
N ALA A 97 -0.02 -6.24 -0.38
CA ALA A 97 -0.60 -4.97 0.03
C ALA A 97 0.34 -3.76 -0.11
N PHE A 98 1.66 -3.92 -0.24
CA PHE A 98 2.54 -2.75 -0.38
C PHE A 98 3.56 -2.83 -1.51
N ALA A 99 4.00 -4.03 -1.92
CA ALA A 99 4.88 -4.20 -3.07
C ALA A 99 4.11 -4.35 -4.39
N SER A 100 2.80 -4.56 -4.35
CA SER A 100 1.90 -4.62 -5.50
C SER A 100 0.63 -3.80 -5.26
N THR A 101 -0.30 -3.83 -6.21
CA THR A 101 -1.64 -3.23 -6.09
C THR A 101 -2.74 -4.28 -6.00
N ASP A 102 -2.39 -5.51 -5.63
CA ASP A 102 -3.33 -6.63 -5.59
C ASP A 102 -4.27 -6.55 -4.40
N VAL A 103 -3.77 -6.04 -3.26
CA VAL A 103 -4.57 -5.85 -2.05
C VAL A 103 -4.64 -4.37 -1.70
N ASP A 104 -5.83 -3.83 -1.69
CA ASP A 104 -6.15 -2.47 -1.31
C ASP A 104 -7.57 -2.39 -0.72
N PHE A 105 -8.06 -1.19 -0.51
CA PHE A 105 -9.38 -0.91 0.07
C PHE A 105 -10.58 -1.44 -0.76
N LEU A 106 -10.39 -1.90 -1.99
CA LEU A 106 -11.43 -2.47 -2.87
C LEU A 106 -11.45 -4.01 -2.87
N CYS A 107 -10.57 -4.66 -2.10
CA CYS A 107 -10.55 -6.11 -1.98
C CYS A 107 -11.78 -6.65 -1.24
N SER A 108 -11.96 -7.97 -1.30
CA SER A 108 -13.01 -8.64 -0.55
C SER A 108 -12.86 -8.39 0.96
N GLU A 109 -13.98 -8.41 1.67
CA GLU A 109 -14.00 -8.23 3.13
C GLU A 109 -13.13 -9.27 3.85
N GLU A 110 -13.12 -10.51 3.36
CA GLU A 110 -12.29 -11.59 3.90
C GLU A 110 -10.79 -11.26 3.78
N THR A 111 -10.35 -10.85 2.58
CA THR A 111 -8.96 -10.42 2.35
C THR A 111 -8.59 -9.25 3.25
N LEU A 112 -9.42 -8.20 3.30
CA LEU A 112 -9.17 -7.04 4.15
C LEU A 112 -9.09 -7.42 5.62
N ARG A 113 -9.90 -8.36 6.09
CA ARG A 113 -9.89 -8.86 7.46
C ARG A 113 -8.57 -9.56 7.79
N SER A 114 -8.10 -10.48 6.94
CA SER A 114 -6.84 -11.21 7.12
C SER A 114 -5.63 -10.27 7.16
N PHE A 115 -5.55 -9.34 6.22
CA PHE A 115 -4.46 -8.35 6.19
C PHE A 115 -4.51 -7.41 7.40
N THR A 116 -5.70 -6.92 7.75
CA THR A 116 -5.89 -6.03 8.91
C THR A 116 -5.53 -6.73 10.23
N ALA A 117 -5.96 -7.97 10.42
CA ALA A 117 -5.63 -8.76 11.61
C ALA A 117 -4.11 -9.00 11.71
N THR A 118 -3.50 -9.40 10.59
CA THR A 118 -2.05 -9.66 10.54
C THR A 118 -1.22 -8.42 10.86
N VAL A 119 -1.51 -7.28 10.21
CA VAL A 119 -0.74 -6.05 10.46
C VAL A 119 -0.93 -5.52 11.88
N LYS A 120 -2.14 -5.59 12.42
CA LYS A 120 -2.41 -5.18 13.81
C LYS A 120 -1.65 -6.07 14.81
N LYS A 121 -1.66 -7.39 14.61
CA LYS A 121 -0.90 -8.33 15.45
C LYS A 121 0.60 -8.03 15.40
N ARG A 122 1.16 -7.80 14.19
CA ARG A 122 2.58 -7.43 14.04
C ARG A 122 2.94 -6.11 14.74
N LEU A 123 2.10 -5.10 14.64
CA LEU A 123 2.32 -3.82 15.33
C LEU A 123 2.22 -3.94 16.86
N ALA A 124 1.37 -4.82 17.38
CA ALA A 124 1.19 -5.01 18.82
C ALA A 124 2.26 -5.91 19.45
N GLU A 125 2.56 -7.06 18.81
CA GLU A 125 3.40 -8.12 19.41
C GLU A 125 4.86 -8.06 18.98
N SER A 126 5.15 -7.43 17.84
CA SER A 126 6.48 -7.46 17.22
C SER A 126 7.15 -6.11 17.13
N ARG A 127 6.55 -5.07 17.72
CA ARG A 127 7.08 -3.70 17.64
C ARG A 127 8.55 -3.61 18.04
N ASP A 128 8.91 -4.27 19.12
CA ASP A 128 10.26 -4.21 19.71
C ASP A 128 11.29 -5.03 18.93
N SER A 129 10.86 -5.80 17.93
CA SER A 129 11.73 -6.54 17.00
C SER A 129 11.76 -5.93 15.59
N GLN A 130 10.89 -4.96 15.29
CA GLN A 130 10.85 -4.35 13.96
C GLN A 130 12.05 -3.43 13.69
N THR A 131 12.61 -3.56 12.50
CA THR A 131 13.56 -2.58 11.96
C THR A 131 12.83 -1.35 11.42
N ALA A 132 13.56 -0.28 11.12
CA ALA A 132 13.01 0.90 10.46
C ALA A 132 12.31 0.56 9.12
N MET A 133 12.87 -0.39 8.35
CA MET A 133 12.25 -0.84 7.11
C MET A 133 10.98 -1.65 7.37
N GLY A 134 11.00 -2.56 8.32
CA GLY A 134 9.82 -3.33 8.73
C GLY A 134 8.67 -2.43 9.20
N MET A 135 8.98 -1.44 10.04
CA MET A 135 8.00 -0.46 10.50
C MET A 135 7.44 0.40 9.36
N SER A 136 8.28 0.78 8.39
CA SER A 136 7.84 1.49 7.17
C SER A 136 6.90 0.63 6.32
N SER A 137 7.20 -0.65 6.16
CA SER A 137 6.35 -1.60 5.43
C SER A 137 4.99 -1.76 6.09
N LEU A 138 4.95 -1.90 7.43
CA LEU A 138 3.71 -1.97 8.18
C LEU A 138 2.88 -0.68 8.06
N ALA A 139 3.54 0.48 8.10
CA ALA A 139 2.87 1.76 7.89
C ALA A 139 2.28 1.88 6.48
N ALA A 140 2.98 1.40 5.44
CA ALA A 140 2.48 1.37 4.06
C ALA A 140 1.24 0.48 3.91
N VAL A 141 1.25 -0.71 4.51
CA VAL A 141 0.07 -1.59 4.53
C VAL A 141 -1.10 -0.92 5.24
N CYS A 142 -0.85 -0.31 6.41
CA CYS A 142 -1.89 0.44 7.12
C CYS A 142 -2.49 1.57 6.28
N ALA A 143 -1.65 2.32 5.54
CA ALA A 143 -2.11 3.39 4.66
C ALA A 143 -3.05 2.87 3.56
N ARG A 144 -2.69 1.76 2.90
CA ARG A 144 -3.51 1.13 1.84
C ARG A 144 -4.81 0.54 2.34
N LEU A 145 -4.82 -0.03 3.55
CA LEU A 145 -6.01 -0.56 4.19
C LEU A 145 -6.88 0.52 4.87
N GLY A 146 -6.44 1.79 4.88
CA GLY A 146 -7.16 2.88 5.52
C GLY A 146 -7.11 2.88 7.06
N LEU A 147 -6.14 2.20 7.66
CA LEU A 147 -5.94 2.10 9.11
C LEU A 147 -5.21 3.35 9.63
N LYS A 148 -5.91 4.47 9.70
CA LYS A 148 -5.35 5.83 9.96
C LYS A 148 -4.52 5.90 11.24
N GLN A 149 -5.03 5.37 12.34
CA GLN A 149 -4.35 5.44 13.63
C GLN A 149 -3.08 4.58 13.60
N GLN A 150 -3.16 3.35 13.11
CA GLN A 150 -2.02 2.44 13.04
C GLN A 150 -0.92 2.97 12.11
N ALA A 151 -1.28 3.55 10.97
CA ALA A 151 -0.31 4.18 10.07
C ALA A 151 0.40 5.36 10.74
N SER A 152 -0.35 6.23 11.42
CA SER A 152 0.19 7.37 12.17
C SER A 152 1.11 6.90 13.30
N ASP A 153 0.71 5.89 14.07
CA ASP A 153 1.50 5.34 15.17
C ASP A 153 2.78 4.68 14.68
N ALA A 154 2.71 3.93 13.57
CA ALA A 154 3.88 3.32 12.96
C ALA A 154 4.90 4.36 12.48
N LEU A 155 4.44 5.44 11.81
CA LEU A 155 5.33 6.55 11.42
C LEU A 155 5.89 7.29 12.63
N HIS A 156 5.09 7.50 13.68
CA HIS A 156 5.56 8.11 14.91
C HIS A 156 6.63 7.26 15.59
N ASN A 157 6.42 5.94 15.70
CA ASN A 157 7.40 5.03 16.28
C ASN A 157 8.70 5.02 15.47
N LEU A 158 8.59 4.98 14.14
CA LEU A 158 9.72 5.05 13.23
C LEU A 158 10.54 6.34 13.42
N THR A 159 9.88 7.49 13.43
CA THR A 159 10.56 8.79 13.58
C THR A 159 11.14 8.97 14.96
N ALA A 160 10.41 8.62 16.03
CA ALA A 160 10.88 8.76 17.39
C ALA A 160 12.04 7.83 17.73
N GLY A 161 12.01 6.57 17.26
CA GLY A 161 13.05 5.57 17.57
C GLY A 161 14.27 5.64 16.64
N CYS A 162 14.05 5.81 15.34
CA CYS A 162 15.09 5.57 14.34
C CYS A 162 15.60 6.84 13.62
N MET A 163 14.87 7.96 13.65
CA MET A 163 15.32 9.18 12.95
C MET A 163 16.42 9.90 13.72
N LEU A 164 17.52 10.18 13.04
CA LEU A 164 18.63 10.99 13.54
C LEU A 164 18.35 12.49 13.35
N ASN A 165 19.14 13.35 14.01
CA ASN A 165 18.97 14.80 13.93
C ASN A 165 19.19 15.36 12.51
N ASN A 166 19.93 14.66 11.65
CA ASN A 166 20.16 14.99 10.24
C ASN A 166 19.09 14.39 9.31
N LEU A 167 17.98 13.89 9.85
CA LEU A 167 16.86 13.27 9.15
C LEU A 167 17.17 11.94 8.45
N VAL A 168 18.34 11.35 8.70
CA VAL A 168 18.65 9.99 8.25
C VAL A 168 18.09 8.98 9.24
N PHE A 169 17.58 7.87 8.75
CA PHE A 169 17.12 6.78 9.60
C PHE A 169 18.25 5.81 9.94
N SER A 170 18.30 5.40 11.19
CA SER A 170 19.02 4.18 11.62
C SER A 170 18.16 2.95 11.39
N GLU A 171 18.78 1.78 11.28
CA GLU A 171 18.08 0.50 11.12
C GLU A 171 17.15 0.17 12.30
N SER A 172 17.50 0.61 13.48
CA SER A 172 16.84 0.24 14.74
C SER A 172 16.82 1.43 15.72
N ASP A 173 16.08 1.29 16.79
CA ASP A 173 16.00 2.28 17.87
C ASP A 173 17.34 2.38 18.59
N TRP A 174 18.07 3.46 18.34
CA TRP A 174 19.38 3.73 18.93
C TRP A 174 19.29 4.46 20.27
N ARG A 175 18.13 5.01 20.58
CA ARG A 175 17.90 5.76 21.84
C ARG A 175 17.30 4.87 22.94
N SER A 176 16.99 3.61 22.64
CA SER A 176 16.29 2.71 23.57
C SER A 176 14.94 3.26 24.06
N MET A 177 14.19 3.87 23.15
CA MET A 177 12.89 4.46 23.48
C MET A 177 11.74 3.44 23.44
N GLY A 178 12.01 2.18 23.12
CA GLY A 178 11.01 1.11 22.99
C GLY A 178 9.98 1.37 21.86
N ARG A 179 10.44 2.00 20.77
CA ARG A 179 9.60 2.34 19.61
C ARG A 179 9.77 1.40 18.43
N CYS A 180 10.98 0.90 18.27
CA CYS A 180 11.39 -0.14 17.32
C CYS A 180 12.38 -1.06 18.00
N GLY A 181 12.87 -2.09 17.31
CA GLY A 181 13.92 -2.97 17.82
C GLY A 181 15.18 -2.17 18.19
N TYR A 182 15.74 -2.45 19.36
CA TYR A 182 16.91 -1.77 19.87
C TYR A 182 18.21 -2.41 19.38
N LYS A 183 19.18 -1.58 18.97
CA LYS A 183 20.58 -1.96 18.74
C LYS A 183 21.50 -0.88 19.28
N VAL A 184 22.60 -1.29 19.92
CA VAL A 184 23.61 -0.35 20.47
C VAL A 184 24.28 0.46 19.36
N TRP A 185 24.58 -0.19 18.23
CA TRP A 185 25.23 0.41 17.06
C TRP A 185 24.43 0.08 15.80
N PRO A 186 23.24 0.71 15.60
CA PRO A 186 22.46 0.45 14.41
C PRO A 186 23.12 1.09 13.19
N GLN A 187 23.02 0.41 12.07
CA GLN A 187 23.49 0.93 10.78
C GLN A 187 22.55 2.03 10.27
N LEU A 188 23.06 2.93 9.42
CA LEU A 188 22.22 3.87 8.69
C LEU A 188 21.45 3.11 7.61
N MET A 189 20.16 3.45 7.45
CA MET A 189 19.26 2.73 6.55
C MET A 189 18.60 3.69 5.56
N LEU A 190 19.27 3.96 4.45
CA LEU A 190 18.75 4.83 3.39
C LEU A 190 17.42 4.32 2.81
N SER A 191 17.24 3.00 2.74
CA SER A 191 15.96 2.41 2.29
C SER A 191 14.78 2.84 3.17
N ALA A 192 14.97 3.01 4.48
CA ALA A 192 13.91 3.51 5.37
C ALA A 192 13.59 4.99 5.10
N ASN A 193 14.58 5.83 4.71
CA ASN A 193 14.33 7.21 4.29
C ASN A 193 13.43 7.27 3.05
N ILE A 194 13.73 6.43 2.06
CA ILE A 194 12.94 6.35 0.82
C ILE A 194 11.54 5.80 1.12
N ALA A 195 11.47 4.72 1.91
CA ALA A 195 10.20 4.11 2.30
C ALA A 195 9.32 5.07 3.10
N PHE A 196 9.88 5.85 4.03
CA PHE A 196 9.15 6.86 4.79
C PHE A 196 8.46 7.87 3.87
N SER A 197 9.17 8.40 2.89
CA SER A 197 8.61 9.32 1.91
C SER A 197 7.50 8.67 1.09
N GLY A 198 7.68 7.41 0.68
CA GLY A 198 6.67 6.62 -0.02
C GLY A 198 5.40 6.40 0.83
N VAL A 199 5.56 6.08 2.10
CA VAL A 199 4.42 5.91 3.03
C VAL A 199 3.64 7.21 3.19
N VAL A 200 4.32 8.35 3.38
CA VAL A 200 3.63 9.65 3.45
C VAL A 200 2.85 9.92 2.16
N GLN A 201 3.44 9.61 1.00
CA GLN A 201 2.73 9.74 -0.27
C GLN A 201 1.51 8.82 -0.35
N GLU A 202 1.62 7.55 0.05
CA GLU A 202 0.49 6.60 0.11
C GLU A 202 -0.64 7.07 1.04
N MET A 203 -0.31 7.77 2.14
CA MET A 203 -1.31 8.35 3.04
C MET A 203 -2.04 9.55 2.42
N LEU A 204 -1.42 10.24 1.48
CA LEU A 204 -1.97 11.40 0.78
C LEU A 204 -2.70 11.01 -0.50
N LEU A 205 -2.16 10.06 -1.25
CA LEU A 205 -2.67 9.67 -2.56
C LEU A 205 -2.36 8.21 -2.86
N TYR A 206 -3.39 7.42 -3.09
CA TYR A 206 -3.27 6.08 -3.64
C TYR A 206 -3.85 6.04 -5.06
N SER A 207 -3.17 5.37 -5.98
CA SER A 207 -3.65 5.19 -7.34
C SER A 207 -3.26 3.85 -7.95
N LYS A 208 -4.17 3.30 -8.71
CA LYS A 208 -3.95 2.23 -9.69
C LYS A 208 -4.75 2.55 -10.94
N GLU A 209 -4.61 1.76 -12.00
CA GLU A 209 -5.35 2.03 -13.22
C GLU A 209 -6.86 2.10 -12.98
N GLY A 210 -7.48 3.18 -13.45
CA GLY A 210 -8.91 3.44 -13.26
C GLY A 210 -9.33 3.83 -11.84
N VAL A 211 -8.39 3.92 -10.89
CA VAL A 211 -8.70 4.22 -9.47
C VAL A 211 -7.78 5.30 -8.93
N LEU A 212 -8.36 6.32 -8.36
CA LEU A 212 -7.67 7.39 -7.66
C LEU A 212 -8.34 7.61 -6.29
N LYS A 213 -7.59 7.44 -5.20
CA LYS A 213 -8.09 7.71 -3.84
C LYS A 213 -7.27 8.81 -3.19
N VAL A 214 -7.89 9.92 -2.88
CA VAL A 214 -7.25 11.06 -2.20
C VAL A 214 -7.41 10.94 -0.69
N LEU A 215 -6.36 11.28 0.04
CA LEU A 215 -6.29 11.25 1.50
C LEU A 215 -6.79 9.93 2.10
N PRO A 216 -6.33 8.76 1.57
CA PRO A 216 -6.82 7.46 2.01
C PRO A 216 -6.59 7.23 3.50
N CYS A 217 -5.54 7.82 4.05
CA CYS A 217 -5.11 7.56 5.43
C CYS A 217 -4.57 8.83 6.10
N LEU A 218 -5.36 9.93 6.09
CA LEU A 218 -4.93 11.19 6.68
C LEU A 218 -4.94 11.13 8.22
N PRO A 219 -3.79 11.36 8.91
CA PRO A 219 -3.76 11.47 10.35
C PRO A 219 -4.64 12.61 10.88
N SER A 220 -5.27 12.42 12.03
CA SER A 220 -6.20 13.39 12.60
C SER A 220 -5.57 14.72 12.99
N ASN A 221 -4.24 14.76 13.20
CA ASN A 221 -3.46 15.96 13.49
C ASN A 221 -3.01 16.74 12.25
N TRP A 222 -3.14 16.18 11.05
CA TRP A 222 -2.83 16.85 9.78
C TRP A 222 -4.04 17.65 9.29
N LYS A 223 -4.27 18.79 9.92
CA LYS A 223 -5.48 19.60 9.69
C LYS A 223 -5.39 20.52 8.48
N ASN A 224 -4.19 20.91 8.10
CA ASN A 224 -3.94 21.77 6.95
C ASN A 224 -2.80 21.17 6.14
N LEU A 225 -2.99 21.08 4.84
CA LEU A 225 -1.95 20.62 3.93
C LEU A 225 -2.09 21.28 2.57
N GLU A 226 -0.97 21.50 1.93
CA GLU A 226 -0.88 21.86 0.52
C GLU A 226 0.14 20.92 -0.12
N VAL A 227 -0.28 20.21 -1.16
CA VAL A 227 0.56 19.25 -1.89
C VAL A 227 0.36 19.48 -3.37
N LYS A 228 1.48 19.55 -4.12
CA LYS A 228 1.48 19.79 -5.55
C LYS A 228 2.33 18.74 -6.28
N GLY A 229 1.88 18.37 -7.45
CA GLY A 229 2.66 17.55 -8.38
C GLY A 229 2.71 16.06 -8.00
N LEU A 230 1.79 15.52 -7.19
CA LEU A 230 1.76 14.09 -6.93
C LEU A 230 1.43 13.32 -8.20
N ALA A 231 2.35 12.46 -8.63
CA ALA A 231 2.14 11.57 -9.77
C ALA A 231 1.17 10.45 -9.39
N ALA A 232 0.27 10.11 -10.31
CA ALA A 232 -0.70 9.03 -10.15
C ALA A 232 -0.78 8.16 -11.42
N ALA A 233 -1.32 6.96 -11.26
CA ALA A 233 -1.52 6.01 -12.37
C ALA A 233 -2.33 6.64 -13.52
N GLY A 234 -2.10 6.18 -14.74
CA GLY A 234 -2.80 6.69 -15.92
C GLY A 234 -2.29 8.02 -16.45
N GLY A 235 -1.11 8.49 -16.02
CA GLY A 235 -0.55 9.78 -16.45
C GLY A 235 -1.24 10.98 -15.78
N LEU A 236 -1.78 10.78 -14.59
CA LEU A 236 -2.43 11.82 -13.81
C LEU A 236 -1.41 12.51 -12.89
N THR A 237 -1.68 13.80 -12.63
CA THR A 237 -0.96 14.60 -11.62
C THR A 237 -1.99 15.28 -10.73
N VAL A 238 -1.80 15.17 -9.42
CA VAL A 238 -2.75 15.64 -8.43
C VAL A 238 -2.17 16.77 -7.59
N ASN A 239 -2.90 17.86 -7.50
CA ASN A 239 -2.66 18.95 -6.56
C ASN A 239 -3.82 18.98 -5.57
N MET A 240 -3.52 19.17 -4.29
CA MET A 240 -4.54 19.25 -3.24
C MET A 240 -4.21 20.28 -2.19
N ASN A 241 -5.25 20.92 -1.67
CA ASN A 241 -5.16 21.84 -0.56
C ASN A 241 -6.32 21.58 0.40
N LEU A 242 -6.00 21.19 1.63
CA LEU A 242 -6.96 20.99 2.71
C LEU A 242 -6.78 22.10 3.75
N SER A 243 -7.87 22.75 4.12
CA SER A 243 -7.89 23.77 5.16
C SER A 243 -8.95 23.46 6.21
N SER A 244 -8.51 23.25 7.44
CA SER A 244 -9.43 23.06 8.58
C SER A 244 -10.25 24.30 8.90
N LYS A 245 -9.70 25.50 8.69
CA LYS A 245 -10.40 26.76 8.95
C LYS A 245 -11.60 26.96 8.04
N SER A 246 -11.45 26.69 6.74
CA SER A 246 -12.55 26.78 5.77
C SER A 246 -13.34 25.49 5.64
N ARG A 247 -12.82 24.38 6.17
CA ARG A 247 -13.34 23.02 6.02
C ARG A 247 -13.47 22.63 4.55
N LEU A 248 -12.53 23.06 3.71
CA LEU A 248 -12.53 22.78 2.29
C LEU A 248 -11.32 21.93 1.90
N LEU A 249 -11.59 20.96 1.04
CA LEU A 249 -10.61 20.25 0.25
C LEU A 249 -10.74 20.74 -1.20
N ASN A 250 -9.71 21.44 -1.68
CA ASN A 250 -9.57 21.81 -3.09
C ASN A 250 -8.69 20.76 -3.77
N LEU A 251 -9.14 20.26 -4.90
CA LEU A 251 -8.47 19.21 -5.66
C LEU A 251 -8.39 19.61 -7.12
N GLU A 252 -7.20 19.49 -7.72
CA GLU A 252 -6.96 19.61 -9.15
C GLU A 252 -6.28 18.34 -9.65
N ILE A 253 -6.84 17.72 -10.69
CA ILE A 253 -6.31 16.51 -11.32
C ILE A 253 -6.04 16.83 -12.79
N LYS A 254 -4.78 16.77 -13.19
CA LYS A 254 -4.32 17.00 -14.57
C LYS A 254 -4.00 15.68 -15.25
N ALA A 255 -4.38 15.54 -16.50
CA ALA A 255 -4.10 14.38 -17.31
C ALA A 255 -3.06 14.70 -18.40
N SER A 256 -1.92 14.03 -18.42
CA SER A 256 -0.91 14.14 -19.48
C SER A 256 -1.29 13.35 -20.73
N LYS A 257 -2.11 12.32 -20.59
CA LYS A 257 -2.75 11.53 -21.65
C LYS A 257 -4.22 11.33 -21.31
N SER A 258 -5.05 10.93 -22.29
CA SER A 258 -6.46 10.64 -22.01
C SER A 258 -6.59 9.55 -20.95
N ALA A 259 -7.40 9.80 -19.94
CA ALA A 259 -7.56 8.91 -18.79
C ALA A 259 -9.03 8.84 -18.36
N SER A 260 -9.45 7.64 -17.93
CA SER A 260 -10.75 7.39 -17.31
C SER A 260 -10.50 6.77 -15.93
N PHE A 261 -11.14 7.31 -14.89
CA PHE A 261 -10.94 6.84 -13.53
C PHE A 261 -12.11 7.17 -12.61
N ASP A 262 -12.20 6.40 -11.53
CA ASP A 262 -13.05 6.68 -10.39
C ASP A 262 -12.25 7.42 -9.32
N LEU A 263 -12.81 8.47 -8.77
CA LEU A 263 -12.23 9.25 -7.68
C LEU A 263 -12.89 8.85 -6.36
N TYR A 264 -12.10 8.31 -5.44
CA TYR A 264 -12.50 7.98 -4.08
C TYR A 264 -12.04 9.04 -3.10
N LEU A 265 -12.89 9.37 -2.15
CA LEU A 265 -12.73 10.49 -1.23
C LEU A 265 -12.74 10.01 0.23
N PRO A 266 -12.16 10.79 1.17
CA PRO A 266 -12.29 10.51 2.59
C PRO A 266 -13.76 10.45 3.02
N ASN A 267 -14.08 9.60 4.00
CA ASN A 267 -15.44 9.50 4.55
C ASN A 267 -15.90 10.79 5.22
N GLU A 268 -14.96 11.64 5.64
CA GLU A 268 -15.22 12.97 6.18
C GLU A 268 -15.70 13.98 5.13
N THR A 269 -15.70 13.62 3.84
CA THR A 269 -16.24 14.47 2.78
C THR A 269 -17.76 14.58 2.92
N LYS A 270 -18.27 15.82 3.09
CA LYS A 270 -19.69 16.05 3.30
C LYS A 270 -20.45 16.23 1.99
N LYS A 271 -19.94 17.07 1.10
CA LYS A 271 -20.56 17.34 -0.21
C LYS A 271 -19.57 17.94 -1.21
N LEU A 272 -19.85 17.73 -2.48
CA LEU A 272 -19.24 18.47 -3.58
C LEU A 272 -19.86 19.89 -3.67
N LYS A 273 -19.03 20.93 -3.54
CA LYS A 273 -19.49 22.33 -3.66
C LYS A 273 -19.34 22.87 -5.07
N LYS A 274 -18.24 22.50 -5.75
CA LYS A 274 -17.93 23.00 -7.10
C LYS A 274 -17.12 21.97 -7.87
N SER A 275 -17.41 21.85 -9.15
CA SER A 275 -16.64 21.09 -10.14
C SER A 275 -16.69 21.78 -11.48
N ASN A 276 -15.64 21.66 -12.29
CA ASN A 276 -15.63 22.07 -13.70
C ASN A 276 -15.95 20.91 -14.65
N VAL A 277 -16.18 19.72 -14.13
CA VAL A 277 -16.67 18.55 -14.89
C VAL A 277 -18.07 18.18 -14.42
N ALA A 278 -18.92 17.75 -15.36
CA ALA A 278 -20.27 17.29 -15.03
C ALA A 278 -20.19 15.98 -14.22
N THR A 279 -20.56 16.04 -12.94
CA THR A 279 -20.44 14.90 -12.03
C THR A 279 -21.24 15.12 -10.75
N SER A 280 -21.49 14.05 -10.02
CA SER A 280 -22.12 14.05 -8.70
C SER A 280 -21.30 13.23 -7.71
N LEU A 281 -21.37 13.59 -6.43
CA LEU A 281 -20.82 12.79 -5.36
C LEU A 281 -21.77 11.63 -5.07
N ASP A 282 -21.27 10.42 -5.16
CA ASP A 282 -21.94 9.20 -4.73
C ASP A 282 -21.59 8.92 -3.25
N ASP A 283 -22.61 8.75 -2.44
CA ASP A 283 -22.52 8.48 -0.99
C ASP A 283 -22.70 6.98 -0.74
N GLY A 284 -21.83 6.18 -1.37
CA GLY A 284 -21.87 4.72 -1.24
C GLY A 284 -21.63 4.25 0.19
N ASP A 285 -22.11 3.06 0.52
CA ASP A 285 -22.06 2.46 1.88
C ASP A 285 -20.65 2.40 2.47
N LEU A 286 -19.65 2.13 1.65
CA LEU A 286 -18.25 1.97 2.10
C LEU A 286 -17.39 3.20 1.83
N PHE A 287 -17.60 3.88 0.70
CA PHE A 287 -16.75 4.99 0.25
C PHE A 287 -17.54 6.05 -0.47
N LYS A 288 -17.20 7.31 -0.21
CA LYS A 288 -17.66 8.43 -1.04
C LYS A 288 -16.83 8.45 -2.32
N SER A 289 -17.51 8.59 -3.46
CA SER A 289 -16.84 8.54 -4.75
C SER A 289 -17.48 9.43 -5.81
N ILE A 290 -16.71 9.71 -6.85
CA ILE A 290 -17.17 10.23 -8.13
C ILE A 290 -16.76 9.23 -9.19
N LYS A 291 -17.71 8.69 -9.91
CA LYS A 291 -17.49 7.63 -10.88
C LYS A 291 -17.30 8.17 -12.30
N ASN A 292 -16.55 7.41 -13.11
CA ASN A 292 -16.42 7.61 -14.55
C ASN A 292 -15.94 9.03 -14.95
N ILE A 293 -14.93 9.57 -14.25
CA ILE A 293 -14.30 10.82 -14.66
C ILE A 293 -13.45 10.57 -15.90
N ASN A 294 -13.77 11.28 -16.99
CA ASN A 294 -13.03 11.19 -18.25
C ASN A 294 -12.30 12.50 -18.51
N LEU A 295 -10.98 12.44 -18.66
CA LEU A 295 -10.15 13.59 -18.99
C LEU A 295 -9.40 13.34 -20.29
N SER A 296 -9.49 14.26 -21.22
CA SER A 296 -8.63 14.29 -22.42
C SER A 296 -7.22 14.73 -22.04
N ALA A 297 -6.23 14.36 -22.84
CA ALA A 297 -4.85 14.81 -22.70
C ALA A 297 -4.74 16.34 -22.57
N GLY A 298 -3.95 16.81 -21.63
CA GLY A 298 -3.74 18.24 -21.35
C GLY A 298 -4.88 18.93 -20.59
N LYS A 299 -5.96 18.23 -20.24
CA LYS A 299 -7.08 18.79 -19.47
C LYS A 299 -6.94 18.55 -17.97
N ALA A 300 -7.65 19.36 -17.19
CA ALA A 300 -7.72 19.25 -15.75
C ALA A 300 -9.17 19.24 -15.25
N ALA A 301 -9.44 18.39 -14.26
CA ALA A 301 -10.63 18.44 -13.43
C ALA A 301 -10.31 19.16 -12.12
N THR A 302 -11.21 20.03 -11.68
CA THR A 302 -11.11 20.73 -10.41
C THR A 302 -12.34 20.50 -9.57
N PHE A 303 -12.13 20.28 -8.28
CA PHE A 303 -13.19 19.99 -7.34
C PHE A 303 -12.99 20.79 -6.05
N VAL A 304 -14.08 21.20 -5.44
CA VAL A 304 -14.11 21.79 -4.10
C VAL A 304 -15.09 21.00 -3.25
N PHE A 305 -14.57 20.33 -2.23
CA PHE A 305 -15.39 19.54 -1.31
C PHE A 305 -15.48 20.25 0.04
N LEU A 306 -16.67 20.18 0.66
CA LEU A 306 -16.85 20.51 2.07
C LEU A 306 -16.50 19.26 2.89
N MET A 307 -15.66 19.44 3.89
CA MET A 307 -15.28 18.41 4.86
C MET A 307 -16.07 18.56 6.16
N ASN A 308 -16.22 17.47 6.93
CA ASN A 308 -16.83 17.50 8.26
C ASN A 308 -15.97 18.22 9.29
#